data_c53fe5bd7597e9bd41bc4e7dfc59df59
#
_entry.id   c53fe5bd7597e9bd41bc4e7dfc59df59
#
_cell.length_a   1.000
_cell.length_b   1.000
_cell.length_c   1.000
_cell.angle_alpha   90.00
_cell.angle_beta   90.00
_cell.angle_gamma   90.00
#
_symmetry.space_group_name_H-M   'P 1'
#
loop_
_entity.id
_entity.type
_entity.pdbx_description
1 polymer ?
#
loop_
_entity_poly.entity_id
_entity_poly.type
_entity_poly.pdbx_seq_one_letter_code
_entity_poly.pdbx_strand_id
1 'polypeptide(L)'
;MKNTDFDSKRIARGYVNRPWLHKQVMEQYIKDNTLSKKLSHGLDVGCGAGLSTKALRLICDDVTGTDISPAMIEVCKEQYHGNSSYDFYVAKAEETVIPKEKYDIVTAAGMVNWVDRDLFLRNVSHVLTEKGVLFIYDFWITDQMQGSEKYTDWYQNEYLKKFPKPPRNEDIWTQEDLTEDFRMGKQIVYDMPYKFIFEDFVEFMMIQSNVNAKIESGSMTESEVREWMKKSLQDIFVGEAKTLIFSGYNWYIYKR
;
A
#
# COMPACT_ATOMS: atom_id res chain seq x y z
N MET A 1 2.68 17.55 -3.66
CA MET A 1 3.90 16.72 -3.76
C MET A 1 4.03 16.36 -5.23
N LYS A 2 5.21 16.47 -5.85
CA LYS A 2 5.35 16.04 -7.25
C LYS A 2 5.44 14.53 -7.29
N ASN A 3 4.75 13.87 -8.22
CA ASN A 3 4.70 12.42 -8.43
C ASN A 3 6.08 11.74 -8.68
N THR A 4 7.18 12.50 -8.59
CA THR A 4 8.56 12.04 -8.81
C THR A 4 9.20 11.38 -7.58
N ASP A 5 8.56 11.47 -6.40
CA ASP A 5 9.13 10.96 -5.14
C ASP A 5 9.25 9.42 -5.11
N PHE A 6 8.55 8.71 -6.01
CA PHE A 6 8.55 7.25 -6.13
C PHE A 6 9.35 6.71 -7.34
N ASP A 7 9.95 7.58 -8.15
CA ASP A 7 10.67 7.20 -9.39
C ASP A 7 12.11 6.76 -9.16
N SER A 8 12.56 6.71 -7.91
CA SER A 8 13.89 6.21 -7.58
C SER A 8 13.95 4.68 -7.62
N LYS A 9 14.86 4.11 -8.41
CA LYS A 9 15.14 2.64 -8.42
C LYS A 9 15.48 2.10 -7.03
N ARG A 10 16.10 2.91 -6.16
CA ARG A 10 16.38 2.56 -4.78
C ARG A 10 15.09 2.35 -3.99
N ILE A 11 14.14 3.27 -4.11
CA ILE A 11 12.85 3.19 -3.43
C ILE A 11 12.07 1.98 -3.95
N ALA A 12 11.96 1.81 -5.26
CA ALA A 12 11.24 0.70 -5.87
C ALA A 12 11.78 -0.67 -5.38
N ARG A 13 13.11 -0.84 -5.34
CA ARG A 13 13.73 -2.06 -4.81
C ARG A 13 13.54 -2.24 -3.29
N GLY A 14 13.52 -1.15 -2.53
CA GLY A 14 13.23 -1.20 -1.10
C GLY A 14 11.80 -1.62 -0.79
N TYR A 15 10.84 -1.22 -1.62
CA TYR A 15 9.42 -1.55 -1.46
C TYR A 15 9.12 -3.05 -1.49
N VAL A 16 9.90 -3.82 -2.23
CA VAL A 16 9.78 -5.30 -2.28
C VAL A 16 9.94 -5.95 -0.91
N ASN A 17 10.76 -5.36 -0.06
CA ASN A 17 11.09 -5.88 1.27
C ASN A 17 10.14 -5.38 2.37
N ARG A 18 9.08 -4.64 2.02
CA ARG A 18 8.06 -4.24 3.00
C ARG A 18 7.33 -5.45 3.59
N PRO A 19 6.85 -5.34 4.84
CA PRO A 19 5.95 -6.33 5.41
C PRO A 19 4.79 -6.64 4.48
N TRP A 20 4.56 -7.92 4.19
CA TRP A 20 3.48 -8.31 3.27
C TRP A 20 2.11 -8.33 3.96
N LEU A 21 1.73 -7.18 4.54
CA LEU A 21 0.44 -6.96 5.22
C LEU A 21 -0.75 -7.05 4.27
N HIS A 22 -0.55 -6.76 2.98
CA HIS A 22 -1.55 -6.95 1.92
C HIS A 22 -2.18 -8.35 1.93
N LYS A 23 -1.40 -9.38 2.34
CA LYS A 23 -1.92 -10.76 2.50
C LYS A 23 -3.02 -10.82 3.55
N GLN A 24 -2.82 -10.21 4.71
CA GLN A 24 -3.82 -10.21 5.79
C GLN A 24 -5.11 -9.50 5.35
N VAL A 25 -4.98 -8.41 4.58
CA VAL A 25 -6.13 -7.68 4.01
C VAL A 25 -6.92 -8.59 3.05
N MET A 26 -6.25 -9.32 2.16
CA MET A 26 -6.94 -10.24 1.23
C MET A 26 -7.52 -11.47 1.94
N GLU A 27 -6.88 -11.98 2.98
CA GLU A 27 -7.45 -13.05 3.82
C GLU A 27 -8.73 -12.58 4.55
N GLN A 28 -8.76 -11.31 4.97
CA GLN A 28 -9.98 -10.71 5.52
C GLN A 28 -11.06 -10.53 4.44
N TYR A 29 -10.68 -10.08 3.23
CA TYR A 29 -11.60 -9.98 2.09
C TYR A 29 -12.29 -11.33 1.80
N ILE A 30 -11.53 -12.43 1.81
CA ILE A 30 -12.08 -13.79 1.60
C ILE A 30 -13.16 -14.11 2.65
N LYS A 31 -12.90 -13.81 3.93
CA LYS A 31 -13.82 -14.06 5.04
C LYS A 31 -15.08 -13.20 4.94
N ASP A 32 -14.91 -11.90 4.70
CA ASP A 32 -16.01 -10.94 4.65
C ASP A 32 -16.99 -11.22 3.51
N ASN A 33 -16.50 -11.75 2.39
CA ASN A 33 -17.29 -12.04 1.21
C ASN A 33 -17.64 -13.54 1.06
N THR A 34 -17.23 -14.37 2.01
CA THR A 34 -17.46 -15.85 1.96
C THR A 34 -17.01 -16.42 0.60
N LEU A 35 -15.82 -15.96 0.15
CA LEU A 35 -15.33 -16.30 -1.18
C LEU A 35 -14.96 -17.79 -1.26
N SER A 36 -15.75 -18.58 -1.96
CA SER A 36 -15.57 -20.03 -2.10
C SER A 36 -14.68 -20.45 -3.29
N LYS A 37 -14.52 -19.55 -4.26
CA LYS A 37 -13.66 -19.73 -5.44
C LYS A 37 -13.03 -18.41 -5.83
N LYS A 38 -11.92 -18.46 -6.56
CA LYS A 38 -11.28 -17.26 -7.08
C LYS A 38 -12.17 -16.52 -8.09
N LEU A 39 -11.98 -15.22 -8.15
CA LEU A 39 -12.44 -14.36 -9.22
C LEU A 39 -11.57 -14.59 -10.48
N SER A 40 -12.07 -14.29 -11.66
CA SER A 40 -11.31 -14.49 -12.88
C SER A 40 -10.18 -13.47 -13.03
N HIS A 41 -10.51 -12.18 -12.97
CA HIS A 41 -9.54 -11.12 -13.24
C HIS A 41 -9.56 -10.02 -12.18
N GLY A 42 -8.39 -9.64 -11.68
CA GLY A 42 -8.20 -8.52 -10.76
C GLY A 42 -7.28 -7.44 -11.36
N LEU A 43 -7.61 -6.18 -11.10
CA LEU A 43 -6.78 -5.02 -11.42
C LEU A 43 -6.30 -4.37 -10.13
N ASP A 44 -5.00 -4.13 -10.01
CA ASP A 44 -4.38 -3.43 -8.90
C ASP A 44 -3.83 -2.07 -9.39
N VAL A 45 -4.50 -0.99 -9.02
CA VAL A 45 -4.15 0.37 -9.44
C VAL A 45 -3.24 1.00 -8.40
N GLY A 46 -2.11 1.58 -8.86
CA GLY A 46 -1.06 2.08 -7.97
C GLY A 46 -0.33 0.93 -7.28
N CYS A 47 0.01 -0.11 -8.03
CA CYS A 47 0.54 -1.38 -7.51
C CYS A 47 1.93 -1.28 -6.87
N GLY A 48 2.63 -0.15 -7.03
CA GLY A 48 4.02 0.00 -6.57
C GLY A 48 4.91 -1.14 -7.07
N ALA A 49 5.69 -1.74 -6.19
CA ALA A 49 6.55 -2.87 -6.49
C ALA A 49 5.83 -4.24 -6.48
N GLY A 50 4.50 -4.28 -6.57
CA GLY A 50 3.71 -5.49 -6.81
C GLY A 50 3.30 -6.30 -5.59
N LEU A 51 3.50 -5.81 -4.35
CA LEU A 51 3.10 -6.55 -3.14
C LEU A 51 1.58 -6.68 -2.99
N SER A 52 0.83 -5.64 -3.35
CA SER A 52 -0.63 -5.63 -3.41
C SER A 52 -1.14 -6.54 -4.53
N THR A 53 -0.52 -6.49 -5.72
CA THR A 53 -0.85 -7.38 -6.84
C THR A 53 -0.61 -8.85 -6.49
N LYS A 54 0.49 -9.15 -5.78
CA LYS A 54 0.77 -10.50 -5.25
C LYS A 54 -0.33 -10.96 -4.30
N ALA A 55 -0.84 -10.06 -3.46
CA ALA A 55 -1.93 -10.40 -2.56
C ALA A 55 -3.26 -10.58 -3.31
N LEU A 56 -3.55 -9.73 -4.29
CA LEU A 56 -4.73 -9.85 -5.15
C LEU A 56 -4.78 -11.23 -5.86
N ARG A 57 -3.62 -11.79 -6.22
CA ARG A 57 -3.50 -13.13 -6.80
C ARG A 57 -4.01 -14.27 -5.88
N LEU A 58 -4.14 -14.01 -4.59
CA LEU A 58 -4.76 -14.98 -3.65
C LEU A 58 -6.25 -15.19 -3.96
N ILE A 59 -6.92 -14.16 -4.47
CA ILE A 59 -8.36 -14.14 -4.73
C ILE A 59 -8.74 -14.09 -6.21
N CYS A 60 -7.77 -13.89 -7.12
CA CYS A 60 -7.99 -13.87 -8.58
C CYS A 60 -7.13 -14.93 -9.28
N ASP A 61 -7.59 -15.41 -10.44
CA ASP A 61 -6.83 -16.33 -11.30
C ASP A 61 -5.78 -15.58 -12.14
N ASP A 62 -6.11 -14.39 -12.62
CA ASP A 62 -5.18 -13.50 -13.32
C ASP A 62 -5.23 -12.10 -12.71
N VAL A 63 -4.09 -11.43 -12.67
CA VAL A 63 -3.98 -10.09 -12.09
C VAL A 63 -3.19 -9.15 -12.99
N THR A 64 -3.67 -7.93 -13.09
CA THR A 64 -2.97 -6.83 -13.75
C THR A 64 -2.60 -5.78 -12.72
N GLY A 65 -1.33 -5.36 -12.68
CA GLY A 65 -0.87 -4.23 -11.86
C GLY A 65 -0.55 -3.02 -12.73
N THR A 66 -1.00 -1.83 -12.31
CA THR A 66 -0.64 -0.57 -12.96
C THR A 66 -0.06 0.41 -11.95
N ASP A 67 0.96 1.16 -12.37
CA ASP A 67 1.54 2.24 -11.59
C ASP A 67 2.04 3.35 -12.52
N ILE A 68 2.04 4.57 -12.04
CA ILE A 68 2.54 5.72 -12.80
C ILE A 68 4.08 5.69 -12.93
N SER A 69 4.78 5.04 -11.98
CA SER A 69 6.24 4.96 -11.94
C SER A 69 6.78 3.84 -12.82
N PRO A 70 7.54 4.15 -13.90
CA PRO A 70 8.23 3.14 -14.69
C PRO A 70 9.18 2.28 -13.87
N ALA A 71 9.85 2.84 -12.85
CA ALA A 71 10.78 2.12 -11.99
C ALA A 71 10.07 1.04 -11.15
N MET A 72 8.86 1.32 -10.66
CA MET A 72 8.04 0.32 -9.96
C MET A 72 7.62 -0.81 -10.89
N ILE A 73 7.15 -0.48 -12.09
CA ILE A 73 6.73 -1.50 -13.08
C ILE A 73 7.91 -2.34 -13.58
N GLU A 74 9.10 -1.75 -13.74
CA GLU A 74 10.33 -2.50 -14.07
C GLU A 74 10.59 -3.59 -13.00
N VAL A 75 10.55 -3.23 -11.72
CA VAL A 75 10.71 -4.16 -10.60
C VAL A 75 9.65 -5.26 -10.60
N CYS A 76 8.38 -4.91 -10.85
CA CYS A 76 7.31 -5.90 -10.97
C CYS A 76 7.59 -6.91 -12.10
N LYS A 77 7.96 -6.43 -13.29
CA LYS A 77 8.27 -7.28 -14.45
C LYS A 77 9.47 -8.19 -14.20
N GLU A 78 10.49 -7.71 -13.48
CA GLU A 78 11.64 -8.54 -13.07
C GLU A 78 11.21 -9.65 -12.11
N GLN A 79 10.42 -9.33 -11.07
CA GLN A 79 10.01 -10.29 -10.04
C GLN A 79 9.06 -11.37 -10.54
N TYR A 80 8.15 -11.02 -11.45
CA TYR A 80 7.12 -11.93 -11.95
C TYR A 80 7.41 -12.44 -13.37
N HIS A 81 8.65 -12.27 -13.83
CA HIS A 81 9.08 -12.73 -15.15
C HIS A 81 8.71 -14.20 -15.40
N GLY A 82 8.09 -14.46 -16.55
CA GLY A 82 7.69 -15.82 -16.93
C GLY A 82 6.42 -16.36 -16.27
N ASN A 83 5.78 -15.61 -15.39
CA ASN A 83 4.51 -16.00 -14.79
C ASN A 83 3.35 -15.31 -15.53
N SER A 84 2.66 -16.08 -16.40
CA SER A 84 1.57 -15.59 -17.25
C SER A 84 0.32 -15.11 -16.51
N SER A 85 0.21 -15.38 -15.20
CA SER A 85 -0.91 -14.88 -14.38
C SER A 85 -0.72 -13.45 -13.89
N TYR A 86 0.38 -12.80 -14.25
CA TYR A 86 0.68 -11.42 -13.89
C TYR A 86 0.98 -10.59 -15.13
N ASP A 87 0.29 -9.45 -15.25
CA ASP A 87 0.61 -8.40 -16.22
C ASP A 87 0.89 -7.09 -15.51
N PHE A 88 1.85 -6.28 -16.04
CA PHE A 88 2.20 -4.99 -15.44
C PHE A 88 2.39 -3.91 -16.50
N TYR A 89 1.74 -2.75 -16.30
CA TYR A 89 1.77 -1.63 -17.23
C TYR A 89 2.02 -0.30 -16.51
N VAL A 90 2.77 0.59 -17.15
CA VAL A 90 2.85 2.00 -16.72
C VAL A 90 1.57 2.69 -17.13
N ALA A 91 0.78 3.15 -16.17
CA ALA A 91 -0.45 3.89 -16.41
C ALA A 91 -0.81 4.76 -15.21
N LYS A 92 -1.46 5.90 -15.46
CA LYS A 92 -2.09 6.68 -14.40
C LYS A 92 -3.40 6.02 -13.98
N ALA A 93 -3.79 6.24 -12.72
CA ALA A 93 -5.02 5.70 -12.17
C ALA A 93 -6.29 6.24 -12.88
N GLU A 94 -6.20 7.47 -13.38
CA GLU A 94 -7.26 8.18 -14.08
C GLU A 94 -7.36 7.86 -15.57
N GLU A 95 -6.37 7.15 -16.13
CA GLU A 95 -6.28 6.86 -17.56
C GLU A 95 -6.43 5.36 -17.80
N THR A 96 -7.50 4.95 -18.47
CA THR A 96 -7.69 3.55 -18.82
C THR A 96 -7.05 3.22 -20.16
N VAL A 97 -6.05 2.37 -20.12
CA VAL A 97 -5.49 1.74 -21.33
C VAL A 97 -5.99 0.30 -21.49
N ILE A 98 -6.99 -0.10 -20.69
CA ILE A 98 -7.37 -1.49 -20.45
C ILE A 98 -8.78 -1.75 -21.03
N PRO A 99 -9.06 -2.97 -21.55
CA PRO A 99 -10.37 -3.31 -22.12
C PRO A 99 -11.53 -3.05 -21.14
N LYS A 100 -12.64 -2.55 -21.68
CA LYS A 100 -13.89 -2.34 -20.98
C LYS A 100 -14.40 -3.63 -20.32
N GLU A 101 -14.95 -3.50 -19.10
CA GLU A 101 -15.70 -4.56 -18.40
C GLU A 101 -14.94 -5.90 -18.28
N LYS A 102 -13.66 -5.82 -17.94
CA LYS A 102 -12.80 -7.01 -17.83
C LYS A 102 -12.63 -7.51 -16.41
N TYR A 103 -12.64 -6.62 -15.39
CA TYR A 103 -12.20 -6.97 -14.05
C TYR A 103 -13.36 -7.21 -13.10
N ASP A 104 -13.29 -8.29 -12.33
CA ASP A 104 -14.24 -8.62 -11.25
C ASP A 104 -13.97 -7.79 -10.01
N ILE A 105 -12.73 -7.37 -9.82
CA ILE A 105 -12.29 -6.52 -8.72
C ILE A 105 -11.20 -5.57 -9.19
N VAL A 106 -11.29 -4.32 -8.72
CA VAL A 106 -10.22 -3.33 -8.78
C VAL A 106 -9.76 -3.05 -7.36
N THR A 107 -8.46 -3.16 -7.10
CA THR A 107 -7.85 -2.76 -5.82
C THR A 107 -7.10 -1.44 -5.95
N ALA A 108 -7.15 -0.62 -4.90
CA ALA A 108 -6.39 0.61 -4.77
C ALA A 108 -5.80 0.69 -3.35
N ALA A 109 -4.52 0.34 -3.24
CA ALA A 109 -3.83 0.18 -1.96
C ALA A 109 -2.97 1.40 -1.64
N GLY A 110 -3.40 2.23 -0.68
CA GLY A 110 -2.63 3.38 -0.19
C GLY A 110 -2.36 4.48 -1.22
N MET A 111 -3.21 4.60 -2.27
CA MET A 111 -2.96 5.51 -3.38
C MET A 111 -4.08 6.53 -3.66
N VAL A 112 -5.29 6.33 -3.12
CA VAL A 112 -6.46 7.17 -3.46
C VAL A 112 -6.34 8.64 -3.08
N ASN A 113 -5.42 8.97 -2.18
CA ASN A 113 -5.12 10.35 -1.78
C ASN A 113 -4.30 11.14 -2.82
N TRP A 114 -3.87 10.49 -3.90
CA TRP A 114 -2.98 11.06 -4.92
C TRP A 114 -3.65 11.25 -6.28
N VAL A 115 -4.92 10.86 -6.42
CA VAL A 115 -5.65 10.84 -7.69
C VAL A 115 -6.77 11.88 -7.73
N ASP A 116 -7.14 12.28 -8.94
CA ASP A 116 -8.42 12.92 -9.18
C ASP A 116 -9.54 11.88 -8.99
N ARG A 117 -10.33 12.04 -7.92
CA ARG A 117 -11.33 11.07 -7.52
C ARG A 117 -12.37 10.79 -8.61
N ASP A 118 -12.88 11.84 -9.25
CA ASP A 118 -13.95 11.71 -10.23
C ASP A 118 -13.46 11.02 -11.50
N LEU A 119 -12.26 11.37 -11.96
CA LEU A 119 -11.64 10.72 -13.11
C LEU A 119 -11.30 9.26 -12.79
N PHE A 120 -10.75 8.99 -11.60
CA PHE A 120 -10.47 7.64 -11.14
C PHE A 120 -11.72 6.76 -11.07
N LEU A 121 -12.81 7.25 -10.46
CA LEU A 121 -14.06 6.50 -10.35
C LEU A 121 -14.69 6.21 -11.73
N ARG A 122 -14.69 7.18 -12.66
CA ARG A 122 -15.15 6.94 -14.04
C ARG A 122 -14.33 5.86 -14.74
N ASN A 123 -13.02 5.90 -14.55
CA ASN A 123 -12.12 4.90 -15.10
C ASN A 123 -12.40 3.51 -14.53
N VAL A 124 -12.53 3.40 -13.21
CA VAL A 124 -12.88 2.16 -12.52
C VAL A 124 -14.25 1.62 -12.96
N SER A 125 -15.26 2.49 -13.10
CA SER A 125 -16.57 2.09 -13.63
C SER A 125 -16.48 1.47 -15.02
N HIS A 126 -15.61 2.03 -15.87
CA HIS A 126 -15.42 1.51 -17.23
C HIS A 126 -14.79 0.11 -17.26
N VAL A 127 -13.84 -0.20 -16.38
CA VAL A 127 -13.08 -1.48 -16.41
C VAL A 127 -13.73 -2.59 -15.57
N LEU A 128 -14.54 -2.26 -14.57
CA LEU A 128 -15.25 -3.24 -13.76
C LEU A 128 -16.41 -3.89 -14.55
N THR A 129 -16.55 -5.20 -14.36
CA THR A 129 -17.75 -5.94 -14.77
C THR A 129 -19.01 -5.41 -14.02
N GLU A 130 -20.22 -5.76 -14.48
CA GLU A 130 -21.49 -5.29 -13.88
C GLU A 130 -21.63 -5.60 -12.37
N LYS A 131 -20.96 -6.65 -11.88
CA LYS A 131 -20.96 -7.03 -10.46
C LYS A 131 -19.62 -6.80 -9.80
N GLY A 132 -18.78 -6.01 -10.45
CA GLY A 132 -17.43 -5.75 -10.00
C GLY A 132 -17.37 -4.92 -8.72
N VAL A 133 -16.27 -5.05 -8.01
CA VAL A 133 -16.01 -4.37 -6.75
C VAL A 133 -14.76 -3.52 -6.85
N LEU A 134 -14.85 -2.24 -6.47
CA LEU A 134 -13.68 -1.43 -6.14
C LEU A 134 -13.39 -1.63 -4.65
N PHE A 135 -12.21 -2.16 -4.35
CA PHE A 135 -11.74 -2.42 -3.00
C PHE A 135 -10.58 -1.50 -2.66
N ILE A 136 -10.87 -0.45 -1.91
CA ILE A 136 -9.88 0.53 -1.44
C ILE A 136 -9.42 0.12 -0.07
N TYR A 137 -8.09 0.13 0.18
CA TYR A 137 -7.53 -0.08 1.50
C TYR A 137 -6.20 0.65 1.68
N ASP A 138 -5.87 0.95 2.92
CA ASP A 138 -4.56 1.45 3.31
C ASP A 138 -4.20 0.93 4.70
N PHE A 139 -2.92 0.98 5.04
CA PHE A 139 -2.42 0.68 6.37
C PHE A 139 -1.12 1.43 6.64
N TRP A 140 -0.89 1.72 7.89
CA TRP A 140 0.27 2.46 8.36
C TRP A 140 0.77 1.92 9.69
N ILE A 141 2.06 2.13 9.95
CA ILE A 141 2.64 1.83 11.25
C ILE A 141 2.12 2.83 12.28
N THR A 142 1.77 2.32 13.48
CA THR A 142 1.37 3.14 14.62
C THR A 142 2.54 3.34 15.59
N ASP A 143 2.29 4.07 16.67
CA ASP A 143 3.19 4.22 17.81
C ASP A 143 3.08 3.07 18.82
N GLN A 144 2.44 1.95 18.45
CA GLN A 144 2.17 0.83 19.34
C GLN A 144 3.09 -0.36 19.05
N MET A 145 3.79 -0.81 20.08
CA MET A 145 4.57 -2.04 20.11
C MET A 145 4.16 -2.87 21.32
N GLN A 146 3.84 -4.15 21.12
CA GLN A 146 3.41 -5.00 22.22
C GLN A 146 4.47 -5.07 23.32
N GLY A 147 4.08 -4.70 24.55
CA GLY A 147 4.94 -4.73 25.72
C GLY A 147 6.03 -3.67 25.76
N SER A 148 5.93 -2.56 25.01
CA SER A 148 6.93 -1.49 25.02
C SER A 148 6.33 -0.09 24.95
N GLU A 149 6.19 0.56 26.10
CA GLU A 149 5.88 2.00 26.17
C GLU A 149 7.04 2.88 25.67
N LYS A 150 8.28 2.38 25.77
CA LYS A 150 9.46 3.08 25.23
C LYS A 150 9.36 3.33 23.73
N TYR A 151 8.73 2.39 22.99
CA TYR A 151 8.53 2.57 21.56
C TYR A 151 7.56 3.73 21.26
N THR A 152 6.47 3.85 22.01
CA THR A 152 5.51 4.94 21.87
C THR A 152 6.20 6.29 22.07
N ASP A 153 7.00 6.42 23.15
CA ASP A 153 7.76 7.65 23.43
C ASP A 153 8.77 7.96 22.32
N TRP A 154 9.57 6.98 21.91
CA TRP A 154 10.51 7.12 20.79
C TRP A 154 9.80 7.55 19.49
N TYR A 155 8.68 6.92 19.14
CA TYR A 155 7.96 7.22 17.91
C TYR A 155 7.43 8.66 17.88
N GLN A 156 6.80 9.10 18.97
CA GLN A 156 6.20 10.43 19.11
C GLN A 156 7.24 11.53 19.33
N ASN A 157 8.20 11.30 20.21
CA ASN A 157 9.08 12.35 20.73
C ASN A 157 10.45 12.42 20.06
N GLU A 158 10.90 11.36 19.42
CA GLU A 158 12.18 11.33 18.69
C GLU A 158 11.98 11.20 17.20
N TYR A 159 11.31 10.11 16.76
CA TYR A 159 11.17 9.80 15.33
C TYR A 159 10.36 10.86 14.57
N LEU A 160 9.14 11.18 14.99
CA LEU A 160 8.30 12.15 14.29
C LEU A 160 8.83 13.59 14.38
N LYS A 161 9.58 13.95 15.43
CA LYS A 161 10.26 15.25 15.51
C LYS A 161 11.41 15.35 14.51
N LYS A 162 12.15 14.27 14.30
CA LYS A 162 13.28 14.22 13.36
C LYS A 162 12.82 14.05 11.92
N PHE A 163 11.81 13.23 11.70
CA PHE A 163 11.23 12.90 10.40
C PHE A 163 9.72 13.21 10.40
N PRO A 164 9.33 14.49 10.34
CA PRO A 164 7.92 14.86 10.35
C PRO A 164 7.21 14.30 9.11
N LYS A 165 6.00 13.76 9.32
CA LYS A 165 5.16 13.30 8.21
C LYS A 165 4.67 14.51 7.41
N PRO A 166 4.72 14.48 6.08
CA PRO A 166 4.10 15.52 5.27
C PRO A 166 2.58 15.49 5.47
N PRO A 167 1.90 16.64 5.35
CA PRO A 167 0.45 16.67 5.33
C PRO A 167 -0.08 15.74 4.24
N ARG A 168 -1.07 14.92 4.59
CA ARG A 168 -1.81 14.06 3.66
C ARG A 168 -3.26 14.50 3.64
N ASN A 169 -3.90 14.33 2.49
CA ASN A 169 -5.34 14.32 2.46
C ASN A 169 -5.80 12.97 3.06
N GLU A 170 -6.50 13.03 4.19
CA GLU A 170 -7.01 11.85 4.92
C GLU A 170 -8.54 11.78 4.82
N ASP A 171 -9.12 12.34 3.74
CA ASP A 171 -10.56 12.34 3.53
C ASP A 171 -11.10 10.90 3.46
N ILE A 172 -12.07 10.63 4.31
CA ILE A 172 -12.84 9.38 4.29
C ILE A 172 -13.96 9.56 3.27
N TRP A 173 -13.92 8.75 2.22
CA TRP A 173 -14.97 8.79 1.20
C TRP A 173 -16.30 8.26 1.75
N THR A 174 -17.37 8.97 1.40
CA THR A 174 -18.74 8.62 1.75
C THR A 174 -19.54 8.29 0.48
N GLN A 175 -20.81 7.95 0.60
CA GLN A 175 -21.67 7.74 -0.58
C GLN A 175 -21.77 9.00 -1.44
N GLU A 176 -21.68 10.19 -0.85
CA GLU A 176 -21.77 11.48 -1.55
C GLU A 176 -20.54 11.77 -2.43
N ASP A 177 -19.41 11.12 -2.10
CA ASP A 177 -18.16 11.23 -2.84
C ASP A 177 -18.10 10.29 -4.05
N LEU A 178 -19.07 9.39 -4.22
CA LEU A 178 -19.11 8.42 -5.29
C LEU A 178 -19.96 8.93 -6.46
N THR A 179 -19.56 8.54 -7.68
CA THR A 179 -20.42 8.73 -8.85
C THR A 179 -21.68 7.84 -8.77
N GLU A 180 -22.69 8.13 -9.59
CA GLU A 180 -23.95 7.38 -9.65
C GLU A 180 -23.78 5.89 -9.97
N ASP A 181 -22.69 5.53 -10.63
CA ASP A 181 -22.33 4.15 -10.97
C ASP A 181 -22.00 3.28 -9.75
N PHE A 182 -21.79 3.90 -8.58
CA PHE A 182 -21.28 3.19 -7.42
C PHE A 182 -22.18 3.32 -6.19
N ARG A 183 -22.09 2.29 -5.36
CA ARG A 183 -22.70 2.24 -4.03
C ARG A 183 -21.64 1.90 -2.98
N MET A 184 -21.57 2.73 -1.93
CA MET A 184 -20.75 2.44 -0.76
C MET A 184 -21.27 1.19 -0.03
N GLY A 185 -20.37 0.29 0.27
CA GLY A 185 -20.61 -0.88 1.10
C GLY A 185 -20.03 -0.73 2.49
N LYS A 186 -19.41 -1.78 2.99
CA LYS A 186 -18.76 -1.77 4.31
C LYS A 186 -17.51 -0.90 4.29
N GLN A 187 -17.33 -0.17 5.38
CA GLN A 187 -16.08 0.50 5.74
C GLN A 187 -15.60 -0.10 7.06
N ILE A 188 -14.40 -0.62 7.11
CA ILE A 188 -13.86 -1.36 8.24
C ILE A 188 -12.52 -0.74 8.61
N VAL A 189 -12.31 -0.51 9.91
CA VAL A 189 -10.99 -0.15 10.48
C VAL A 189 -10.49 -1.36 11.25
N TYR A 190 -9.19 -1.63 11.16
CA TYR A 190 -8.58 -2.81 11.76
C TYR A 190 -7.14 -2.58 12.19
N ASP A 191 -6.69 -3.40 13.12
CA ASP A 191 -5.29 -3.45 13.53
C ASP A 191 -4.66 -4.77 13.09
N MET A 192 -3.41 -4.68 12.62
CA MET A 192 -2.63 -5.82 12.15
C MET A 192 -1.32 -5.91 12.93
N PRO A 193 -1.15 -6.93 13.77
CA PRO A 193 0.14 -7.20 14.39
C PRO A 193 1.13 -7.75 13.35
N TYR A 194 2.36 -7.22 13.38
CA TYR A 194 3.46 -7.73 12.56
C TYR A 194 4.75 -7.81 13.37
N LYS A 195 5.43 -8.95 13.26
CA LYS A 195 6.64 -9.25 14.01
C LYS A 195 7.87 -8.88 13.21
N PHE A 196 8.70 -7.99 13.76
CA PHE A 196 9.99 -7.60 13.19
C PHE A 196 11.16 -8.10 14.05
N ILE A 197 12.22 -8.51 13.41
CA ILE A 197 13.56 -8.46 14.00
C ILE A 197 14.10 -7.03 13.89
N PHE A 198 15.14 -6.72 14.65
CA PHE A 198 15.68 -5.35 14.72
C PHE A 198 16.11 -4.81 13.35
N GLU A 199 16.90 -5.58 12.62
CA GLU A 199 17.43 -5.19 11.32
C GLU A 199 16.32 -4.94 10.30
N ASP A 200 15.34 -5.83 10.22
CA ASP A 200 14.20 -5.69 9.30
C ASP A 200 13.36 -4.45 9.62
N PHE A 201 13.24 -4.12 10.91
CA PHE A 201 12.52 -2.91 11.32
C PHE A 201 13.29 -1.65 10.92
N VAL A 202 14.61 -1.62 11.10
CA VAL A 202 15.44 -0.51 10.63
C VAL A 202 15.30 -0.33 9.12
N GLU A 203 15.41 -1.40 8.32
CA GLU A 203 15.23 -1.33 6.85
C GLU A 203 13.83 -0.85 6.47
N PHE A 204 12.80 -1.32 7.16
CA PHE A 204 11.42 -0.85 6.95
C PHE A 204 11.30 0.65 7.25
N MET A 205 11.92 1.16 8.31
CA MET A 205 11.90 2.59 8.65
C MET A 205 12.69 3.44 7.64
N MET A 206 13.78 2.89 7.07
CA MET A 206 14.60 3.57 6.06
C MET A 206 13.85 3.89 4.77
N ILE A 207 12.79 3.17 4.46
CA ILE A 207 11.97 3.37 3.24
C ILE A 207 10.66 4.12 3.49
N GLN A 208 10.47 4.70 4.68
CA GLN A 208 9.32 5.56 4.95
C GLN A 208 9.46 6.88 4.17
N SER A 209 8.32 7.39 3.65
CA SER A 209 8.32 8.60 2.80
C SER A 209 8.92 9.84 3.48
N ASN A 210 8.66 10.03 4.77
CA ASN A 210 9.22 11.12 5.55
C ASN A 210 10.75 10.98 5.78
N VAL A 211 11.26 9.76 5.89
CA VAL A 211 12.69 9.48 5.97
C VAL A 211 13.35 9.72 4.62
N ASN A 212 12.75 9.21 3.54
CA ASN A 212 13.23 9.47 2.17
C ASN A 212 13.31 10.95 1.86
N ALA A 213 12.30 11.75 2.23
CA ALA A 213 12.31 13.18 2.02
C ALA A 213 13.55 13.88 2.63
N LYS A 214 14.00 13.41 3.81
CA LYS A 214 15.23 13.94 4.44
C LYS A 214 16.50 13.54 3.69
N ILE A 215 16.56 12.33 3.16
CA ILE A 215 17.71 11.85 2.39
C ILE A 215 17.78 12.56 1.03
N GLU A 216 16.68 12.65 0.31
CA GLU A 216 16.61 13.25 -1.03
C GLU A 216 16.83 14.77 -1.00
N SER A 217 16.42 15.44 0.07
CA SER A 217 16.72 16.87 0.27
C SER A 217 18.20 17.15 0.59
N GLY A 218 19.02 16.10 0.80
CA GLY A 218 20.40 16.23 1.24
C GLY A 218 20.56 16.72 2.69
N SER A 219 19.47 16.77 3.47
CA SER A 219 19.51 17.19 4.88
C SER A 219 20.20 16.17 5.78
N MET A 220 20.21 14.91 5.38
CA MET A 220 20.91 13.79 6.00
C MET A 220 21.31 12.79 4.92
N THR A 221 22.45 12.13 5.10
CA THR A 221 22.84 10.99 4.28
C THR A 221 22.11 9.72 4.72
N GLU A 222 22.01 8.74 3.84
CA GLU A 222 21.44 7.42 4.17
C GLU A 222 22.15 6.76 5.35
N SER A 223 23.50 6.88 5.40
CA SER A 223 24.32 6.33 6.49
C SER A 223 23.99 6.98 7.84
N GLU A 224 23.89 8.31 7.89
CA GLU A 224 23.54 9.05 9.12
C GLU A 224 22.16 8.68 9.63
N VAL A 225 21.17 8.54 8.73
CA VAL A 225 19.81 8.13 9.09
C VAL A 225 19.82 6.71 9.66
N ARG A 226 20.49 5.77 8.99
CA ARG A 226 20.59 4.37 9.41
C ARG A 226 21.28 4.23 10.78
N GLU A 227 22.38 4.96 10.98
CA GLU A 227 23.08 4.96 12.26
C GLU A 227 22.21 5.52 13.39
N TRP A 228 21.50 6.61 13.12
CA TRP A 228 20.57 7.18 14.08
C TRP A 228 19.44 6.20 14.43
N MET A 229 18.82 5.55 13.42
CA MET A 229 17.77 4.54 13.65
C MET A 229 18.29 3.40 14.54
N LYS A 230 19.46 2.84 14.21
CA LYS A 230 20.06 1.75 14.99
C LYS A 230 20.33 2.16 16.43
N LYS A 231 20.94 3.34 16.63
CA LYS A 231 21.29 3.83 17.96
C LYS A 231 20.07 4.13 18.82
N SER A 232 19.03 4.76 18.24
CA SER A 232 17.84 5.16 19.00
C SER A 232 16.89 3.99 19.30
N LEU A 233 16.95 2.90 18.53
CA LEU A 233 16.08 1.73 18.69
C LEU A 233 16.71 0.56 19.47
N GLN A 234 18.02 0.57 19.71
CA GLN A 234 18.74 -0.57 20.31
C GLN A 234 18.18 -1.00 21.68
N ASP A 235 17.77 -0.04 22.52
CA ASP A 235 17.25 -0.31 23.86
C ASP A 235 15.75 -0.66 23.85
N ILE A 236 15.08 -0.46 22.72
CA ILE A 236 13.68 -0.83 22.49
C ILE A 236 13.60 -2.26 21.97
N PHE A 237 14.49 -2.64 21.05
CA PHE A 237 14.57 -3.98 20.47
C PHE A 237 15.46 -4.93 21.27
N VAL A 238 15.28 -4.96 22.57
CA VAL A 238 15.95 -5.97 23.41
C VAL A 238 15.29 -7.33 23.19
N GLY A 239 16.07 -8.34 22.79
CA GLY A 239 15.61 -9.68 22.48
C GLY A 239 15.51 -9.96 20.97
N GLU A 240 14.89 -11.08 20.59
CA GLU A 240 14.96 -11.57 19.21
C GLU A 240 14.05 -10.82 18.23
N ALA A 241 12.83 -10.48 18.65
CA ALA A 241 11.87 -9.80 17.78
C ALA A 241 10.78 -9.07 18.58
N LYS A 242 10.17 -8.05 17.97
CA LYS A 242 9.09 -7.26 18.55
C LYS A 242 7.86 -7.26 17.64
N THR A 243 6.69 -7.24 18.24
CA THR A 243 5.43 -7.13 17.51
C THR A 243 4.95 -5.69 17.51
N LEU A 244 4.92 -5.08 16.33
CA LEU A 244 4.37 -3.76 16.10
C LEU A 244 2.93 -3.86 15.60
N ILE A 245 2.13 -2.85 15.90
CA ILE A 245 0.76 -2.76 15.45
C ILE A 245 0.69 -1.80 14.26
N PHE A 246 0.11 -2.28 13.18
CA PHE A 246 -0.30 -1.46 12.06
C PHE A 246 -1.79 -1.24 12.17
N SER A 247 -2.24 -0.02 11.92
CA SER A 247 -3.67 0.25 11.73
C SER A 247 -3.94 0.42 10.25
N GLY A 248 -5.15 0.10 9.84
CA GLY A 248 -5.58 0.24 8.46
C GLY A 248 -7.08 0.34 8.33
N TYR A 249 -7.51 0.61 7.11
CA TYR A 249 -8.91 0.60 6.75
C TYR A 249 -9.12 -0.12 5.41
N ASN A 250 -10.35 -0.57 5.19
CA ASN A 250 -10.82 -0.98 3.87
C ASN A 250 -12.23 -0.47 3.59
N TRP A 251 -12.51 -0.18 2.31
CA TRP A 251 -13.82 0.23 1.81
C TRP A 251 -14.21 -0.67 0.65
N TYR A 252 -15.40 -1.23 0.75
CA TYR A 252 -16.04 -1.99 -0.32
C TYR A 252 -16.97 -1.06 -1.09
N ILE A 253 -16.72 -0.89 -2.38
CA ILE A 253 -17.52 -0.02 -3.26
C ILE A 253 -18.00 -0.88 -4.42
N TYR A 254 -19.31 -1.03 -4.55
CA TYR A 254 -19.92 -1.92 -5.51
C TYR A 254 -20.40 -1.14 -6.73
N LYS A 255 -20.12 -1.65 -7.94
CA LYS A 255 -20.72 -1.15 -9.16
C LYS A 255 -22.23 -1.45 -9.14
N ARG A 256 -23.04 -0.49 -9.60
CA ARG A 256 -24.50 -0.60 -9.67
C ARG A 256 -24.95 -1.26 -10.98
#